data_3eb628efc671cd588bc9fc12c287dfb0
#
_entry.id   3eb628efc671cd588bc9fc12c287dfb0
#
_cell.length_a   1.000
_cell.length_b   1.000
_cell.length_c   1.000
_cell.angle_alpha   90.00
_cell.angle_beta   90.00
_cell.angle_gamma   90.00
#
_symmetry.space_group_name_H-M   'P 1'
#
loop_
_entity.id
_entity.type
_entity.pdbx_description
1 polymer ?
#
loop_
_entity_poly.entity_id
_entity_poly.type
_entity_poly.pdbx_seq_one_letter_code
_entity_poly.pdbx_strand_id
1 'polypeptide(L)'
;SSTSSDSSSSDDFSGRFSLDPDDGASLQYVPGAASIPEIEKLKNLHPTTGFVLRTEDGQEVGGPKERSSYDDVVAAFGQPVSSTDSANPGDGVNVWATDNGDIMAFFRNNVLTDITFRLRGGDANHQSTGSISKSDTPKTALERLGKPYAIMRSENGTSYVYKDSNGDESSFSTQGNKIFNVTSAAETKQLKKITGLDKNQ
;
A
#
# COMPACT_ATOMS: atom_id res chain seq x y z
N SER A 1 29.61 27.81 33.88
CA SER A 1 29.74 27.26 32.54
C SER A 1 28.87 26.00 32.42
N SER A 2 27.73 26.15 31.83
CA SER A 2 26.82 25.05 31.53
C SER A 2 27.20 24.49 30.17
N THR A 3 27.74 23.31 30.13
CA THR A 3 27.88 22.54 28.91
C THR A 3 26.58 21.84 28.63
N SER A 4 25.81 22.39 27.72
CA SER A 4 24.68 21.69 27.13
C SER A 4 25.21 20.63 26.19
N SER A 5 25.11 19.37 26.58
CA SER A 5 25.40 18.26 25.69
C SER A 5 24.27 18.11 24.71
N ASP A 6 24.52 18.46 23.46
CA ASP A 6 23.63 18.16 22.35
C ASP A 6 23.54 16.65 22.14
N SER A 7 22.44 16.07 22.65
CA SER A 7 22.09 14.67 22.42
C SER A 7 21.02 14.51 21.34
N SER A 8 20.99 15.40 20.33
CA SER A 8 19.86 15.54 19.43
C SER A 8 19.95 14.75 18.11
N SER A 9 21.06 14.03 17.83
CA SER A 9 21.23 13.47 16.49
C SER A 9 20.71 12.06 16.28
N SER A 10 20.48 11.29 17.35
CA SER A 10 20.04 9.89 17.22
C SER A 10 18.51 9.76 17.10
N ASP A 11 17.74 10.68 17.71
CA ASP A 11 16.28 10.61 17.70
C ASP A 11 15.66 11.02 16.36
N ASP A 12 16.28 11.96 15.64
CA ASP A 12 15.83 12.40 14.32
C ASP A 12 15.96 11.32 13.23
N PHE A 13 16.96 10.44 13.39
CA PHE A 13 17.21 9.39 12.42
C PHE A 13 16.23 8.24 12.55
N SER A 14 15.82 7.88 13.77
CA SER A 14 14.84 6.85 14.02
C SER A 14 13.44 7.30 13.59
N GLY A 15 13.12 8.59 13.66
CA GLY A 15 11.86 9.15 13.20
C GLY A 15 11.70 9.14 11.67
N ARG A 16 12.81 9.25 10.92
CA ARG A 16 12.81 9.18 9.44
C ARG A 16 12.58 7.77 8.91
N PHE A 17 12.89 6.76 9.70
CA PHE A 17 12.76 5.35 9.35
C PHE A 17 11.68 4.65 10.18
N SER A 18 10.83 5.41 10.86
CA SER A 18 9.63 4.88 11.48
C SER A 18 8.66 4.49 10.37
N LEU A 19 8.56 3.22 10.10
CA LEU A 19 7.98 2.69 8.90
C LEU A 19 6.67 1.99 9.17
N ASP A 20 5.83 2.61 9.96
CA ASP A 20 4.44 2.20 10.05
C ASP A 20 3.56 3.45 10.01
N PRO A 21 3.72 4.28 8.96
CA PRO A 21 3.06 5.59 8.92
C PRO A 21 1.57 5.49 8.71
N ASP A 22 1.06 4.36 8.24
CA ASP A 22 -0.35 4.26 7.88
C ASP A 22 -1.12 3.25 8.72
N ASP A 23 -0.54 2.15 9.15
CA ASP A 23 -1.22 1.06 9.87
C ASP A 23 -2.58 0.65 9.26
N GLY A 24 -2.83 1.01 8.02
CA GLY A 24 -4.11 0.79 7.37
C GLY A 24 -5.26 1.61 7.95
N ALA A 25 -4.98 2.72 8.63
CA ALA A 25 -6.01 3.51 9.32
C ALA A 25 -7.09 4.05 8.37
N SER A 26 -6.73 4.37 7.13
CA SER A 26 -7.68 4.88 6.15
C SER A 26 -8.64 3.81 5.60
N LEU A 27 -8.32 2.53 5.76
CA LEU A 27 -9.13 1.43 5.21
C LEU A 27 -10.54 1.39 5.80
N GLN A 28 -10.71 1.83 7.04
CA GLN A 28 -12.02 1.87 7.69
C GLN A 28 -13.03 2.80 6.99
N TYR A 29 -12.53 3.75 6.19
CA TYR A 29 -13.38 4.72 5.49
C TYR A 29 -13.80 4.27 4.09
N VAL A 30 -13.31 3.13 3.63
CA VAL A 30 -13.74 2.59 2.34
C VAL A 30 -15.23 2.28 2.41
N PRO A 31 -16.06 2.80 1.47
CA PRO A 31 -17.50 2.52 1.49
C PRO A 31 -17.78 1.03 1.48
N GLY A 32 -18.55 0.57 2.46
CA GLY A 32 -18.85 -0.84 2.64
C GLY A 32 -17.75 -1.66 3.31
N ALA A 33 -16.75 -1.03 3.91
CA ALA A 33 -15.61 -1.72 4.53
C ALA A 33 -16.03 -2.82 5.51
N ALA A 34 -17.08 -2.59 6.28
CA ALA A 34 -17.57 -3.57 7.27
C ALA A 34 -18.10 -4.87 6.63
N SER A 35 -18.53 -4.82 5.38
CA SER A 35 -19.02 -5.99 4.62
C SER A 35 -17.95 -6.62 3.71
N ILE A 36 -16.73 -6.11 3.72
CA ILE A 36 -15.62 -6.59 2.89
C ILE A 36 -14.52 -7.15 3.81
N PRO A 37 -14.56 -8.46 4.11
CA PRO A 37 -13.60 -9.06 5.05
C PRO A 37 -12.13 -8.89 4.67
N GLU A 38 -11.85 -8.80 3.37
CA GLU A 38 -10.49 -8.63 2.85
C GLU A 38 -9.86 -7.33 3.35
N ILE A 39 -10.65 -6.29 3.56
CA ILE A 39 -10.17 -4.99 4.07
C ILE A 39 -9.65 -5.14 5.52
N GLU A 40 -10.38 -5.88 6.37
CA GLU A 40 -9.89 -6.14 7.73
C GLU A 40 -8.60 -6.94 7.73
N LYS A 41 -8.47 -7.91 6.83
CA LYS A 41 -7.25 -8.70 6.67
C LYS A 41 -6.08 -7.83 6.21
N LEU A 42 -6.32 -6.90 5.28
CA LEU A 42 -5.31 -5.97 4.81
C LEU A 42 -4.76 -5.07 5.92
N LYS A 43 -5.60 -4.67 6.89
CA LYS A 43 -5.15 -3.86 8.03
C LYS A 43 -4.08 -4.55 8.86
N ASN A 44 -4.12 -5.87 8.94
CA ASN A 44 -3.22 -6.66 9.78
C ASN A 44 -1.95 -7.12 9.02
N LEU A 45 -1.80 -6.70 7.78
CA LEU A 45 -0.63 -7.01 6.96
C LEU A 45 0.28 -5.78 6.89
N HIS A 46 1.58 -6.02 7.03
CA HIS A 46 2.59 -4.96 7.13
C HIS A 46 3.62 -5.08 6.00
N PRO A 47 3.33 -4.48 4.83
CA PRO A 47 4.27 -4.49 3.72
C PRO A 47 5.47 -3.58 4.00
N THR A 48 6.63 -4.00 3.53
CA THR A 48 7.88 -3.24 3.67
C THR A 48 8.85 -3.61 2.56
N THR A 49 9.71 -2.67 2.14
CA THR A 49 10.81 -2.98 1.22
C THR A 49 11.84 -3.92 1.85
N GLY A 50 11.75 -4.16 3.16
CA GLY A 50 12.72 -4.95 3.89
C GLY A 50 14.06 -4.23 4.07
N PHE A 51 14.14 -2.94 3.70
CA PHE A 51 15.37 -2.16 3.85
C PHE A 51 15.61 -1.88 5.32
N VAL A 52 16.72 -2.41 5.82
CA VAL A 52 17.18 -2.20 7.19
C VAL A 52 18.61 -1.73 7.13
N LEU A 53 18.92 -0.63 7.81
CA LEU A 53 20.29 -0.19 8.00
C LEU A 53 20.93 -1.04 9.10
N ARG A 54 22.09 -1.60 8.80
CA ARG A 54 22.90 -2.30 9.79
C ARG A 54 24.08 -1.43 10.17
N THR A 55 24.27 -1.26 11.47
CA THR A 55 25.46 -0.61 12.00
C THR A 55 26.66 -1.56 11.90
N GLU A 56 27.87 -1.04 12.12
CA GLU A 56 29.09 -1.86 12.14
C GLU A 56 29.02 -2.98 13.19
N ASP A 57 28.27 -2.76 14.27
CA ASP A 57 28.07 -3.73 15.33
C ASP A 57 27.06 -4.83 14.96
N GLY A 58 26.47 -4.77 13.77
CA GLY A 58 25.45 -5.72 13.33
C GLY A 58 24.05 -5.43 13.86
N GLN A 59 23.84 -4.31 14.53
CA GLN A 59 22.50 -3.90 14.98
C GLN A 59 21.68 -3.36 13.82
N GLU A 60 20.42 -3.73 13.80
CA GLU A 60 19.46 -3.20 12.83
C GLU A 60 18.90 -1.87 13.34
N VAL A 61 18.99 -0.84 12.49
CA VAL A 61 18.48 0.51 12.77
C VAL A 61 17.46 0.86 11.69
N GLY A 62 16.29 1.28 12.14
CA GLY A 62 15.17 1.55 11.25
C GLY A 62 14.48 0.28 10.81
N GLY A 63 13.56 0.42 9.89
CA GLY A 63 12.70 -0.67 9.45
C GLY A 63 11.45 -0.80 10.31
N PRO A 64 10.41 -1.44 9.78
CA PRO A 64 9.18 -1.66 10.54
C PRO A 64 9.41 -2.67 11.65
N LYS A 65 8.73 -2.45 12.77
CA LYS A 65 8.74 -3.40 13.89
C LYS A 65 8.09 -4.73 13.50
N GLU A 66 7.10 -4.66 12.61
CA GLU A 66 6.35 -5.80 12.15
C GLU A 66 6.51 -5.93 10.64
N ARG A 67 6.68 -7.15 10.18
CA ARG A 67 6.81 -7.50 8.77
C ARG A 67 5.93 -8.70 8.52
N SER A 68 5.15 -8.67 7.47
CA SER A 68 4.35 -9.83 7.08
C SER A 68 5.15 -10.73 6.14
N SER A 69 5.05 -12.03 6.38
CA SER A 69 5.65 -13.07 5.54
C SER A 69 4.64 -13.61 4.53
N TYR A 70 5.12 -14.47 3.62
CA TYR A 70 4.24 -15.24 2.75
C TYR A 70 3.22 -16.05 3.56
N ASP A 71 3.64 -16.69 4.63
CA ASP A 71 2.75 -17.51 5.48
C ASP A 71 1.67 -16.65 6.16
N ASP A 72 1.98 -15.41 6.51
CA ASP A 72 0.99 -14.48 7.06
C ASP A 72 -0.12 -14.16 6.05
N VAL A 73 0.23 -14.01 4.78
CA VAL A 73 -0.75 -13.75 3.72
C VAL A 73 -1.56 -15.02 3.41
N VAL A 74 -0.94 -16.17 3.44
CA VAL A 74 -1.64 -17.47 3.31
C VAL A 74 -2.61 -17.67 4.47
N ALA A 75 -2.22 -17.34 5.69
CA ALA A 75 -3.11 -17.40 6.85
C ALA A 75 -4.34 -16.48 6.69
N ALA A 76 -4.16 -15.33 6.02
CA ALA A 76 -5.24 -14.39 5.79
C ALA A 76 -6.18 -14.82 4.64
N PHE A 77 -5.65 -15.33 3.52
CA PHE A 77 -6.41 -15.52 2.28
C PHE A 77 -6.41 -16.94 1.76
N GLY A 78 -5.74 -17.88 2.42
CA GLY A 78 -5.60 -19.26 1.95
C GLY A 78 -4.47 -19.42 0.94
N GLN A 79 -4.53 -20.51 0.14
CA GLN A 79 -3.53 -20.74 -0.88
C GLN A 79 -3.77 -19.85 -2.10
N PRO A 80 -2.71 -19.33 -2.72
CA PRO A 80 -2.88 -18.52 -3.93
C PRO A 80 -3.36 -19.37 -5.11
N VAL A 81 -4.07 -18.72 -6.05
CA VAL A 81 -4.50 -19.38 -7.30
C VAL A 81 -3.42 -19.36 -8.35
N SER A 82 -2.43 -18.48 -8.24
CA SER A 82 -1.26 -18.46 -9.12
C SER A 82 -0.06 -17.87 -8.40
N SER A 83 1.12 -18.23 -8.87
CA SER A 83 2.41 -17.75 -8.35
C SER A 83 3.41 -17.68 -9.50
N THR A 84 4.24 -16.65 -9.52
CA THR A 84 5.32 -16.54 -10.50
C THR A 84 6.44 -17.53 -10.24
N ASP A 85 6.59 -17.99 -9.00
CA ASP A 85 7.53 -19.02 -8.61
C ASP A 85 6.87 -19.92 -7.55
N SER A 86 6.23 -20.99 -7.99
CA SER A 86 5.51 -21.90 -7.11
C SER A 86 6.45 -22.73 -6.20
N ALA A 87 7.71 -22.87 -6.59
CA ALA A 87 8.71 -23.57 -5.76
C ALA A 87 9.25 -22.65 -4.66
N ASN A 88 9.23 -21.33 -4.88
CA ASN A 88 9.70 -20.34 -3.91
C ASN A 88 8.75 -19.12 -3.89
N PRO A 89 7.51 -19.30 -3.40
CA PRO A 89 6.48 -18.26 -3.48
C PRO A 89 6.81 -17.01 -2.65
N GLY A 90 7.71 -17.11 -1.70
CA GLY A 90 8.19 -15.97 -0.92
C GLY A 90 9.13 -15.03 -1.68
N ASP A 91 9.45 -15.32 -2.94
CA ASP A 91 10.32 -14.50 -3.80
C ASP A 91 9.64 -14.19 -5.12
N GLY A 92 8.39 -13.80 -5.10
CA GLY A 92 7.68 -13.50 -6.33
C GLY A 92 6.35 -12.85 -6.10
N VAL A 93 5.50 -12.95 -7.12
CA VAL A 93 4.14 -12.42 -7.11
C VAL A 93 3.17 -13.56 -6.98
N ASN A 94 2.25 -13.45 -6.05
CA ASN A 94 1.20 -14.44 -5.84
C ASN A 94 -0.16 -13.76 -5.94
N VAL A 95 -1.14 -14.46 -6.48
CA VAL A 95 -2.50 -13.96 -6.68
C VAL A 95 -3.48 -14.85 -5.94
N TRP A 96 -4.40 -14.23 -5.23
CA TRP A 96 -5.52 -14.88 -4.54
C TRP A 96 -6.83 -14.39 -5.15
N ALA A 97 -7.75 -15.29 -5.39
CA ALA A 97 -9.12 -14.94 -5.74
C ALA A 97 -9.96 -15.00 -4.46
N THR A 98 -10.66 -13.91 -4.16
CA THR A 98 -11.53 -13.81 -3.00
C THR A 98 -12.96 -13.43 -3.42
N ASP A 99 -13.91 -13.54 -2.51
CA ASP A 99 -15.32 -13.22 -2.81
C ASP A 99 -15.52 -11.78 -3.27
N ASN A 100 -14.73 -10.85 -2.74
CA ASN A 100 -14.89 -9.42 -3.02
C ASN A 100 -13.85 -8.84 -3.97
N GLY A 101 -12.99 -9.68 -4.54
CA GLY A 101 -12.00 -9.24 -5.52
C GLY A 101 -10.76 -10.12 -5.54
N ASP A 102 -9.71 -9.60 -6.17
CA ASP A 102 -8.45 -10.30 -6.33
C ASP A 102 -7.36 -9.63 -5.50
N ILE A 103 -6.56 -10.44 -4.85
CA ILE A 103 -5.38 -10.00 -4.09
C ILE A 103 -4.15 -10.35 -4.91
N MET A 104 -3.25 -9.38 -5.07
CA MET A 104 -1.95 -9.58 -5.67
C MET A 104 -0.89 -9.13 -4.66
N ALA A 105 -0.03 -10.04 -4.22
CA ALA A 105 1.00 -9.73 -3.24
C ALA A 105 2.39 -10.01 -3.80
N PHE A 106 3.29 -9.08 -3.56
CA PHE A 106 4.68 -9.13 -3.99
C PHE A 106 5.55 -9.45 -2.78
N PHE A 107 6.44 -10.41 -2.93
CA PHE A 107 7.34 -10.85 -1.87
C PHE A 107 8.78 -10.81 -2.33
N ARG A 108 9.66 -10.52 -1.38
CA ARG A 108 11.11 -10.59 -1.57
C ARG A 108 11.74 -11.11 -0.29
N ASN A 109 12.52 -12.18 -0.40
CA ASN A 109 13.14 -12.83 0.75
C ASN A 109 12.13 -13.19 1.85
N ASN A 110 10.96 -13.70 1.44
CA ASN A 110 9.85 -14.07 2.31
C ASN A 110 9.25 -12.89 3.09
N VAL A 111 9.41 -11.67 2.59
CA VAL A 111 8.82 -10.47 3.16
C VAL A 111 7.84 -9.85 2.16
N LEU A 112 6.65 -9.53 2.64
CA LEU A 112 5.65 -8.81 1.84
C LEU A 112 6.15 -7.39 1.56
N THR A 113 6.33 -7.05 0.28
CA THR A 113 6.77 -5.70 -0.13
C THR A 113 5.60 -4.81 -0.51
N ASP A 114 4.63 -5.36 -1.22
CA ASP A 114 3.43 -4.65 -1.66
C ASP A 114 2.27 -5.62 -1.71
N ILE A 115 1.07 -5.10 -1.50
CA ILE A 115 -0.15 -5.86 -1.68
C ILE A 115 -1.22 -4.99 -2.31
N THR A 116 -1.87 -5.51 -3.34
CA THR A 116 -2.94 -4.84 -4.06
C THR A 116 -4.22 -5.64 -3.94
N PHE A 117 -5.31 -4.97 -3.60
CA PHE A 117 -6.64 -5.54 -3.59
C PHE A 117 -7.47 -4.85 -4.68
N ARG A 118 -7.81 -5.59 -5.72
CA ARG A 118 -8.68 -5.12 -6.79
C ARG A 118 -10.11 -5.51 -6.42
N LEU A 119 -10.94 -4.49 -6.13
CA LEU A 119 -12.30 -4.71 -5.65
C LEU A 119 -13.23 -5.07 -6.82
N ARG A 120 -14.06 -6.08 -6.59
CA ARG A 120 -15.09 -6.47 -7.54
C ARG A 120 -16.11 -5.34 -7.73
N GLY A 121 -16.34 -4.97 -8.98
CA GLY A 121 -17.24 -3.89 -9.33
C GLY A 121 -16.68 -2.48 -9.09
N GLY A 122 -15.43 -2.34 -8.67
CA GLY A 122 -14.80 -1.04 -8.48
C GLY A 122 -14.58 -0.27 -9.79
N ASP A 123 -14.47 -0.98 -10.91
CA ASP A 123 -14.36 -0.40 -12.25
C ASP A 123 -15.67 0.24 -12.74
N ALA A 124 -16.81 -0.14 -12.16
CA ALA A 124 -18.12 0.42 -12.54
C ALA A 124 -18.41 1.79 -11.93
N ASN A 125 -17.60 2.24 -10.98
CA ASN A 125 -17.83 3.51 -10.27
C ASN A 125 -17.48 4.75 -11.09
N HIS A 126 -16.62 4.64 -12.08
CA HIS A 126 -16.24 5.69 -13.04
C HIS A 126 -15.87 7.05 -12.40
N GLN A 127 -15.07 7.01 -11.33
CA GLN A 127 -14.60 8.21 -10.64
C GLN A 127 -13.16 8.56 -11.00
N SER A 128 -12.79 9.82 -10.82
CA SER A 128 -11.41 10.26 -10.87
C SER A 128 -11.04 11.07 -9.63
N THR A 129 -9.77 11.17 -9.34
CA THR A 129 -9.26 11.88 -8.16
C THR A 129 -9.05 13.37 -8.41
N GLY A 130 -9.54 13.92 -9.52
CA GLY A 130 -9.35 15.34 -9.88
C GLY A 130 -9.95 16.33 -8.88
N SER A 131 -10.96 15.92 -8.11
CA SER A 131 -11.59 16.75 -7.08
C SER A 131 -10.90 16.65 -5.71
N ILE A 132 -9.91 15.79 -5.57
CA ILE A 132 -9.22 15.54 -4.30
C ILE A 132 -7.93 16.34 -4.24
N SER A 133 -7.63 16.88 -3.07
CA SER A 133 -6.39 17.60 -2.79
C SER A 133 -5.77 17.14 -1.48
N LYS A 134 -4.54 17.56 -1.22
CA LYS A 134 -3.84 17.25 0.04
C LYS A 134 -4.50 17.88 1.27
N SER A 135 -5.41 18.82 1.09
CA SER A 135 -6.19 19.43 2.18
C SER A 135 -7.40 18.57 2.58
N ASP A 136 -7.78 17.60 1.75
CA ASP A 136 -8.85 16.65 2.09
C ASP A 136 -8.32 15.59 3.07
N THR A 137 -9.25 14.98 3.83
CA THR A 137 -8.93 13.81 4.65
C THR A 137 -9.22 12.53 3.87
N PRO A 138 -8.61 11.39 4.22
CA PRO A 138 -8.97 10.12 3.60
C PRO A 138 -10.46 9.82 3.69
N LYS A 139 -11.08 10.11 4.83
CA LYS A 139 -12.51 9.92 5.04
C LYS A 139 -13.35 10.71 4.03
N THR A 140 -13.10 12.01 3.90
CA THR A 140 -13.87 12.86 2.98
C THR A 140 -13.63 12.49 1.53
N ALA A 141 -12.41 12.13 1.17
CA ALA A 141 -12.08 11.69 -0.18
C ALA A 141 -12.80 10.39 -0.55
N LEU A 142 -12.76 9.40 0.33
CA LEU A 142 -13.41 8.10 0.10
C LEU A 142 -14.94 8.23 0.08
N GLU A 143 -15.52 9.07 0.93
CA GLU A 143 -16.96 9.35 0.88
C GLU A 143 -17.37 10.02 -0.44
N ARG A 144 -16.56 10.95 -0.93
CA ARG A 144 -16.82 11.67 -2.18
C ARG A 144 -16.69 10.78 -3.40
N LEU A 145 -15.65 9.96 -3.45
CA LEU A 145 -15.34 9.13 -4.62
C LEU A 145 -16.05 7.77 -4.60
N GLY A 146 -16.40 7.27 -3.43
CA GLY A 146 -17.02 5.97 -3.29
C GLY A 146 -16.03 4.81 -3.40
N LYS A 147 -16.53 3.65 -3.84
CA LYS A 147 -15.74 2.41 -3.91
C LYS A 147 -14.58 2.54 -4.90
N PRO A 148 -13.33 2.32 -4.47
CA PRO A 148 -12.20 2.38 -5.39
C PRO A 148 -12.14 1.16 -6.31
N TYR A 149 -11.42 1.29 -7.41
CA TYR A 149 -11.07 0.18 -8.29
C TYR A 149 -10.07 -0.77 -7.62
N ALA A 150 -9.07 -0.21 -6.96
CA ALA A 150 -8.06 -0.99 -6.25
C ALA A 150 -7.53 -0.25 -5.03
N ILE A 151 -7.09 -1.00 -4.07
CA ILE A 151 -6.39 -0.53 -2.87
C ILE A 151 -4.99 -1.13 -2.90
N MET A 152 -3.96 -0.30 -2.79
CA MET A 152 -2.57 -0.74 -2.78
C MET A 152 -1.94 -0.34 -1.45
N ARG A 153 -1.29 -1.29 -0.79
CA ARG A 153 -0.54 -1.03 0.42
C ARG A 153 0.95 -1.31 0.22
N SER A 154 1.76 -0.37 0.66
CA SER A 154 3.21 -0.46 0.66
C SER A 154 3.74 0.13 1.97
N GLU A 155 5.04 0.13 2.15
CA GLU A 155 5.64 0.78 3.34
C GLU A 155 5.38 2.28 3.38
N ASN A 156 5.07 2.91 2.23
CA ASN A 156 4.82 4.34 2.13
C ASN A 156 3.37 4.73 2.47
N GLY A 157 2.51 3.78 2.69
CA GLY A 157 1.11 4.02 3.03
C GLY A 157 0.13 3.27 2.16
N THR A 158 -1.09 3.76 2.09
CA THR A 158 -2.19 3.16 1.34
C THR A 158 -2.58 4.06 0.17
N SER A 159 -2.69 3.48 -1.02
CA SER A 159 -3.14 4.18 -2.23
C SER A 159 -4.50 3.66 -2.68
N TYR A 160 -5.36 4.56 -3.07
CA TYR A 160 -6.70 4.26 -3.58
C TYR A 160 -6.74 4.62 -5.05
N VAL A 161 -6.98 3.62 -5.90
CA VAL A 161 -6.98 3.78 -7.36
C VAL A 161 -8.40 3.79 -7.87
N TYR A 162 -8.71 4.73 -8.75
CA TYR A 162 -10.00 4.89 -9.41
C TYR A 162 -9.84 4.84 -10.91
N LYS A 163 -10.82 4.29 -11.60
CA LYS A 163 -10.90 4.31 -13.06
C LYS A 163 -12.06 5.20 -13.49
N ASP A 164 -11.79 6.13 -14.39
CA ASP A 164 -12.83 6.96 -14.99
C ASP A 164 -13.59 6.22 -16.11
N SER A 165 -14.54 6.91 -16.74
CA SER A 165 -15.35 6.33 -17.84
C SER A 165 -14.52 5.96 -19.08
N ASN A 166 -13.32 6.53 -19.23
CA ASN A 166 -12.39 6.20 -20.33
C ASN A 166 -11.45 5.04 -19.97
N GLY A 167 -11.55 4.51 -18.74
CA GLY A 167 -10.64 3.47 -18.26
C GLY A 167 -9.30 4.02 -17.78
N ASP A 168 -9.16 5.34 -17.65
CA ASP A 168 -7.95 5.96 -17.17
C ASP A 168 -7.88 5.91 -15.63
N GLU A 169 -6.72 5.57 -15.11
CA GLU A 169 -6.49 5.43 -13.69
C GLU A 169 -5.93 6.70 -13.07
N SER A 170 -6.49 7.08 -11.94
CA SER A 170 -5.99 8.12 -11.06
C SER A 170 -5.98 7.60 -9.63
N SER A 171 -5.23 8.22 -8.74
CA SER A 171 -5.10 7.72 -7.37
C SER A 171 -4.84 8.83 -6.37
N PHE A 172 -5.10 8.55 -5.12
CA PHE A 172 -4.57 9.33 -4.01
C PHE A 172 -3.96 8.38 -2.97
N SER A 173 -2.95 8.86 -2.27
CA SER A 173 -2.21 8.06 -1.29
C SER A 173 -2.27 8.69 0.08
N THR A 174 -2.39 7.85 1.09
CA THR A 174 -2.58 8.26 2.49
C THR A 174 -1.45 7.75 3.37
N GLN A 175 -1.15 8.54 4.39
CA GLN A 175 -0.33 8.13 5.54
C GLN A 175 -1.08 8.53 6.81
N GLY A 176 -1.49 7.53 7.59
CA GLY A 176 -2.36 7.77 8.73
C GLY A 176 -3.66 8.43 8.29
N ASN A 177 -3.96 9.61 8.83
CA ASN A 177 -5.17 10.36 8.53
C ASN A 177 -4.94 11.52 7.53
N LYS A 178 -3.87 11.45 6.75
CA LYS A 178 -3.50 12.50 5.79
C LYS A 178 -3.34 11.96 4.39
N ILE A 179 -3.78 12.75 3.41
CA ILE A 179 -3.49 12.53 2.01
C ILE A 179 -2.15 13.21 1.72
N PHE A 180 -1.14 12.44 1.33
CA PHE A 180 0.18 13.00 1.05
C PHE A 180 0.46 13.15 -0.44
N ASN A 181 -0.29 12.45 -1.29
CA ASN A 181 -0.10 12.52 -2.74
C ASN A 181 -1.41 12.28 -3.48
N VAL A 182 -1.60 12.99 -4.58
CA VAL A 182 -2.69 12.80 -5.53
C VAL A 182 -2.07 12.70 -6.91
N THR A 183 -2.37 11.62 -7.63
CA THR A 183 -1.83 11.35 -8.97
C THR A 183 -2.96 11.39 -9.97
N SER A 184 -2.89 12.30 -10.94
CA SER A 184 -3.89 12.44 -11.99
C SER A 184 -3.81 11.29 -13.01
N ALA A 185 -4.83 11.16 -13.83
CA ALA A 185 -4.84 10.20 -14.94
C ALA A 185 -3.67 10.47 -15.94
N ALA A 186 -3.39 11.72 -16.21
CA ALA A 186 -2.29 12.10 -17.09
C ALA A 186 -0.93 11.71 -16.51
N GLU A 187 -0.72 11.97 -15.21
CA GLU A 187 0.50 11.57 -14.51
C GLU A 187 0.66 10.04 -14.46
N THR A 188 -0.43 9.32 -14.23
CA THR A 188 -0.42 7.84 -14.24
C THR A 188 0.00 7.30 -15.60
N LYS A 189 -0.52 7.85 -16.68
CA LYS A 189 -0.12 7.49 -18.05
C LYS A 189 1.36 7.78 -18.29
N GLN A 190 1.84 8.92 -17.82
CA GLN A 190 3.25 9.31 -17.96
C GLN A 190 4.16 8.32 -17.20
N LEU A 191 3.81 7.94 -15.98
CA LEU A 191 4.56 6.97 -15.19
C LEU A 191 4.59 5.60 -15.86
N LYS A 192 3.46 5.14 -16.42
CA LYS A 192 3.41 3.88 -17.17
C LYS A 192 4.32 3.89 -18.39
N LYS A 193 4.40 4.99 -19.12
CA LYS A 193 5.31 5.14 -20.26
C LYS A 193 6.78 5.07 -19.83
N ILE A 194 7.13 5.76 -18.73
CA ILE A 194 8.51 5.78 -18.21
C ILE A 194 8.93 4.38 -17.74
N THR A 195 8.02 3.65 -17.08
CA THR A 195 8.29 2.31 -16.56
C THR A 195 8.13 1.21 -17.60
N GLY A 196 7.64 1.52 -18.79
CA GLY A 196 7.43 0.56 -19.86
C GLY A 196 6.23 -0.36 -19.67
N LEU A 197 5.36 -0.08 -18.72
CA LEU A 197 4.17 -0.90 -18.43
C LEU A 197 3.09 -0.78 -19.51
N ASP A 198 3.17 0.23 -20.39
CA ASP A 198 2.25 0.42 -21.51
C ASP A 198 2.58 -0.43 -22.73
N LYS A 199 3.73 -1.11 -22.75
CA LYS A 199 4.20 -1.82 -23.95
C LYS A 199 3.46 -3.12 -24.26
N ASN A 200 2.55 -3.55 -23.40
CA ASN A 200 1.83 -4.82 -23.51
C ASN A 200 0.33 -4.67 -23.78
N GLN A 201 -0.06 -3.53 -24.30
CA GLN A 201 -1.44 -3.31 -24.74
C GLN A 201 -1.55 -3.42 -26.25
#